data_1ed72f510fbb09b828522326470ef43e
#
_entry.id   1ed72f510fbb09b828522326470ef43e
#
_cell.length_a   1.000
_cell.length_b   1.000
_cell.length_c   1.000
_cell.angle_alpha   90.00
_cell.angle_beta   90.00
_cell.angle_gamma   90.00
#
_symmetry.space_group_name_H-M   'P 1'
#
loop_
_entity.id
_entity.type
_entity.pdbx_description
1 polymer ?
#
loop_
_entity_poly.entity_id
_entity_poly.type
_entity_poly.pdbx_seq_one_letter_code
_entity_poly.pdbx_strand_id
1 'polypeptide(L)' 'YDEEESGTVKWFNTKKGYGFITRDQGEDIFVHYRNISGEGHRGLREGERVSFLVTEGDKGLQADQVTTI' A
#
# COMPACT_ATOMS: atom_id res chain seq x y z
N TYR A 1 6.70 -12.12 -7.01
CA TYR A 1 7.08 -10.98 -6.21
C TYR A 1 6.80 -11.25 -4.74
N ASP A 2 7.78 -11.81 -4.06
CA ASP A 2 7.63 -12.15 -2.66
C ASP A 2 8.49 -11.29 -1.73
N GLU A 3 9.08 -10.25 -2.26
CA GLU A 3 9.95 -9.40 -1.48
C GLU A 3 9.17 -8.29 -0.79
N GLU A 4 9.49 -8.09 0.49
CA GLU A 4 8.92 -6.98 1.22
C GLU A 4 9.62 -5.69 0.83
N GLU A 5 8.83 -4.69 0.53
CA GLU A 5 9.33 -3.36 0.21
C GLU A 5 8.76 -2.36 1.19
N SER A 6 9.31 -1.18 1.19
CA SER A 6 8.77 -0.10 2.00
C SER A 6 8.61 1.13 1.13
N GLY A 7 7.74 2.00 1.59
CA GLY A 7 7.45 3.23 0.88
C GLY A 7 6.69 4.20 1.75
N THR A 8 6.29 5.30 1.15
CA THR A 8 5.54 6.35 1.83
C THR A 8 4.18 6.49 1.14
N VAL A 9 3.14 6.55 1.93
CA VAL A 9 1.80 6.72 1.38
C VAL A 9 1.70 8.07 0.67
N LYS A 10 1.40 8.02 -0.61
CA LYS A 10 1.22 9.24 -1.41
C LYS A 10 -0.14 9.86 -1.13
N TRP A 11 -1.17 9.04 -1.16
CA TRP A 11 -2.51 9.43 -0.76
C TRP A 11 -3.36 8.18 -0.61
N PHE A 12 -4.42 8.31 0.14
CA PHE A 12 -5.34 7.20 0.32
C PHE A 12 -6.75 7.74 0.53
N ASN A 13 -7.70 7.21 -0.23
CA ASN A 13 -9.10 7.61 -0.13
C ASN A 13 -9.87 6.55 0.65
N THR A 14 -10.19 6.86 1.90
CA THR A 14 -10.90 5.92 2.76
C THR A 14 -12.32 5.64 2.32
N LYS A 15 -12.93 6.58 1.63
CA LYS A 15 -14.29 6.39 1.13
C LYS A 15 -14.33 5.42 -0.04
N LYS A 16 -13.36 5.52 -0.92
CA LYS A 16 -13.26 4.62 -2.06
C LYS A 16 -12.51 3.34 -1.74
N GLY A 17 -11.71 3.37 -0.69
CA GLY A 17 -11.00 2.20 -0.23
C GLY A 17 -9.72 1.88 -0.99
N TYR A 18 -9.08 2.87 -1.59
CA TYR A 18 -7.82 2.63 -2.29
C TYR A 18 -6.94 3.88 -2.29
N GLY A 19 -5.70 3.69 -2.66
CA GLY A 19 -4.76 4.78 -2.75
C GLY A 19 -3.48 4.32 -3.43
N PHE A 20 -2.45 5.12 -3.28
CA PHE A 20 -1.14 4.84 -3.85
C PHE A 20 -0.04 5.06 -2.84
N ILE A 21 0.99 4.25 -2.95
CA ILE A 21 2.19 4.34 -2.12
C ILE A 21 3.36 4.65 -3.05
N THR A 22 4.17 5.63 -2.67
CA THR A 22 5.40 5.94 -3.39
C THR A 22 6.48 5.00 -2.85
N ARG A 23 6.92 4.07 -3.68
CA ARG A 23 7.94 3.11 -3.29
C ARG A 23 9.30 3.79 -3.16
N ASP A 24 10.10 3.30 -2.23
CA ASP A 24 11.45 3.84 -2.05
C ASP A 24 12.35 3.62 -3.27
N GLN A 25 12.09 2.55 -4.00
CA GLN A 25 12.93 2.15 -5.11
C GLN A 25 12.22 2.13 -6.45
N GLY A 26 11.13 2.83 -6.59
CA GLY A 26 10.44 2.74 -7.85
C GLY A 26 9.23 3.64 -7.93
N GLU A 27 8.35 3.27 -8.83
CA GLU A 27 7.17 4.05 -9.12
C GLU A 27 6.08 3.82 -8.08
N ASP A 28 5.06 4.67 -8.12
CA ASP A 28 3.91 4.52 -7.23
C ASP A 28 3.27 3.16 -7.46
N ILE A 29 2.77 2.59 -6.37
CA ILE A 29 2.11 1.29 -6.43
C ILE A 29 0.69 1.42 -5.86
N PHE A 30 -0.24 0.73 -6.48
CA PHE A 30 -1.64 0.73 -6.06
C PHE A 30 -1.82 -0.07 -4.77
N VAL A 31 -2.68 0.43 -3.88
CA VAL A 31 -3.03 -0.28 -2.66
C VAL A 31 -4.53 -0.20 -2.45
N HIS A 32 -5.14 -1.33 -2.09
CA HIS A 32 -6.55 -1.40 -1.77
C HIS A 32 -6.72 -1.68 -0.28
N TYR A 33 -7.81 -1.18 0.32
CA TYR A 33 -7.98 -1.34 1.76
C TYR A 33 -7.96 -2.81 2.20
N ARG A 34 -8.33 -3.72 1.32
CA ARG A 34 -8.29 -5.16 1.60
C ARG A 34 -6.86 -5.68 1.75
N ASN A 35 -5.92 -4.97 1.20
CA ASN A 35 -4.52 -5.37 1.24
C ASN A 35 -3.77 -4.77 2.43
N ILE A 36 -4.47 -4.02 3.26
CA ILE A 36 -3.88 -3.43 4.44
C ILE A 36 -4.07 -4.39 5.61
N SER A 37 -2.96 -4.80 6.21
CA SER A 37 -3.00 -5.65 7.39
C SER A 37 -3.19 -4.78 8.63
N GLY A 38 -3.85 -5.32 9.62
CA GLY A 38 -4.07 -4.63 10.87
C GLY A 38 -5.51 -4.71 11.29
N GLU A 39 -5.72 -4.65 12.58
CA GLU A 39 -7.05 -4.77 13.14
C GLU A 39 -7.73 -3.41 13.28
N GLY A 40 -8.95 -3.35 12.82
CA GLY A 40 -9.83 -2.24 13.09
C GLY A 40 -9.59 -0.97 12.30
N HIS A 41 -8.43 -0.80 11.72
CA HIS A 41 -8.15 0.45 11.03
C HIS A 41 -7.53 0.17 9.68
N ARG A 42 -8.30 0.39 8.64
CA ARG A 42 -7.87 0.09 7.28
C ARG A 42 -7.68 1.35 6.44
N GLY A 43 -7.20 2.39 7.08
CA GLY A 43 -6.88 3.62 6.39
C GLY A 43 -5.41 3.95 6.54
N LEU A 44 -4.88 4.57 5.51
CA LEU A 44 -3.50 5.03 5.53
C LEU A 44 -3.52 6.54 5.49
N ARG A 45 -2.51 7.15 6.11
CA ARG A 45 -2.38 8.60 6.11
C ARG A 45 -1.33 9.02 5.10
N GLU A 46 -1.57 10.12 4.44
CA GLU A 46 -0.61 10.70 3.53
C GLU A 46 0.71 10.97 4.24
N GLY A 47 1.80 10.51 3.65
CA GLY A 47 3.12 10.68 4.23
C GLY A 47 3.53 9.60 5.22
N GLU A 48 2.67 8.64 5.50
CA GLU A 48 2.97 7.58 6.45
C GLU A 48 3.90 6.54 5.83
N ARG A 49 4.85 6.05 6.62
CA ARG A 49 5.76 5.00 6.18
C ARG A 49 5.10 3.64 6.36
N VAL A 50 5.19 2.81 5.35
CA VAL A 50 4.58 1.48 5.38
C VAL A 50 5.53 0.45 4.78
N SER A 51 5.32 -0.80 5.14
CA SER A 51 5.97 -1.92 4.46
C SER A 51 4.88 -2.78 3.82
N PHE A 52 5.23 -3.45 2.74
CA PHE A 52 4.26 -4.22 1.98
C PHE A 52 4.95 -5.24 1.11
N LEU A 53 4.17 -6.19 0.60
CA LEU A 53 4.63 -7.13 -0.41
C LEU A 53 4.12 -6.66 -1.77
N VAL A 54 4.96 -6.78 -2.78
CA VAL A 54 4.56 -6.44 -4.15
C VAL A 54 3.96 -7.67 -4.79
N THR A 55 2.74 -7.55 -5.26
CA THR A 55 2.06 -8.63 -5.96
C THR A 55 1.54 -8.13 -7.29
N GLU A 56 1.26 -9.04 -8.18
CA GLU A 56 0.73 -8.70 -9.49
C GLU A 56 -0.78 -8.88 -9.49
N GLY A 57 -1.49 -7.81 -9.77
CA GLY A 57 -2.95 -7.83 -9.80
C GLY A 57 -3.48 -7.55 -11.21
N ASP A 58 -4.79 -7.44 -11.32
CA ASP A 58 -5.45 -7.22 -12.61
C ASP A 58 -5.03 -5.93 -13.29
N LYS A 59 -4.67 -4.94 -12.50
CA LYS A 59 -4.28 -3.62 -13.02
C LYS A 59 -2.77 -3.41 -13.03
N GLY A 60 -2.01 -4.47 -12.78
CA GLY A 60 -0.57 -4.39 -12.67
C GLY A 60 -0.09 -4.65 -11.27
N LEU A 61 1.04 -4.11 -10.89
CA LEU A 61 1.59 -4.31 -9.56
C LEU A 61 0.75 -3.62 -8.50
N GLN A 62 0.58 -4.28 -7.38
CA GLN A 62 -0.15 -3.73 -6.24
C GLN A 62 0.52 -4.10 -4.93
N ALA A 63 0.31 -3.30 -3.91
CA ALA A 63 0.82 -3.58 -2.58
C ALA A 63 -0.11 -4.54 -1.86
N ASP A 64 0.46 -5.50 -1.15
CA ASP A 64 -0.30 -6.49 -0.39
C ASP A 64 0.28 -6.58 1.01
N GLN A 65 -0.53 -7.01 1.97
CA GLN A 65 -0.11 -7.13 3.35
C GLN A 65 0.57 -5.85 3.86
N VAL A 66 -0.04 -4.73 3.55
CA VAL A 66 0.50 -3.42 3.93
C VAL A 66 0.39 -3.22 5.43
N THR A 67 1.51 -2.88 6.05
CA THR A 67 1.54 -2.59 7.48
C THR A 67 2.30 -1.28 7.70
N THR A 68 1.89 -0.54 8.71
CA THR A 68 2.62 0.68 9.07
C THR A 68 3.89 0.31 9.82
N ILE A 69 4.92 1.04 9.53
CA ILE A 69 6.22 0.81 10.18
C ILE A 69 6.33 1.66 11.43
#